data_5b8ac262e3fff8bae8b36436ee15552d
#
_entry.id   5b8ac262e3fff8bae8b36436ee15552d
#
_cell.length_a   1.000
_cell.length_b   1.000
_cell.length_c   1.000
_cell.angle_alpha   90.00
_cell.angle_beta   90.00
_cell.angle_gamma   90.00
#
_symmetry.space_group_name_H-M   'P 1'
#
loop_
_entity.id
_entity.type
_entity.pdbx_description
1 polymer ?
#
loop_
_entity_poly.entity_id
_entity_poly.type
_entity_poly.pdbx_seq_one_letter_code
_entity_poly.pdbx_strand_id
1 'polypeptide(L)'
;VHSATIESFNSGEVLFKEGEPGDSLHLIRVGSVTASRNIGEREVVMSYIPAGHYVGEMALLSDAPRSATIRAAVRTETIRLEGDAFKTLLAEQPELRRQVQGRIQQHIKQDIGMANQPDTGDVISFLIQQGLGEATDVLLIDESLCVRCDQCEKACAETHNGTSRLDREAGPTFASVHVPTSCRHCEHTMIRQ
;
A
#
# COMPACT_ATOMS: atom_id res chain seq x y z
N VAL A 1 11.93 -27.81 11.45
CA VAL A 1 11.98 -27.33 10.06
C VAL A 1 10.85 -26.34 9.90
N HIS A 2 11.18 -25.06 9.82
CA HIS A 2 10.17 -24.02 9.62
C HIS A 2 9.70 -24.09 8.16
N SER A 3 8.42 -24.39 7.94
CA SER A 3 7.87 -24.45 6.59
C SER A 3 7.44 -23.05 6.16
N ALA A 4 8.28 -22.41 5.37
CA ALA A 4 7.91 -21.22 4.60
C ALA A 4 7.56 -21.67 3.17
N THR A 5 6.45 -21.20 2.63
CA THR A 5 6.01 -21.50 1.26
C THR A 5 5.86 -20.21 0.46
N ILE A 6 6.17 -20.28 -0.84
CA ILE A 6 5.92 -19.16 -1.75
C ILE A 6 4.53 -19.36 -2.35
N GLU A 7 3.70 -18.33 -2.24
CA GLU A 7 2.37 -18.27 -2.83
C GLU A 7 2.28 -17.10 -3.80
N SER A 8 1.56 -17.29 -4.91
CA SER A 8 1.38 -16.29 -5.95
C SER A 8 -0.10 -15.96 -6.10
N PHE A 9 -0.41 -14.69 -6.20
CA PHE A 9 -1.77 -14.15 -6.32
C PHE A 9 -1.85 -13.25 -7.54
N ASN A 10 -2.92 -13.38 -8.31
CA ASN A 10 -3.23 -12.45 -9.38
C ASN A 10 -3.84 -11.17 -8.81
N SER A 11 -3.84 -10.08 -9.58
CA SER A 11 -4.51 -8.84 -9.20
C SER A 11 -5.98 -9.11 -8.85
N GLY A 12 -6.42 -8.60 -7.70
CA GLY A 12 -7.77 -8.77 -7.17
C GLY A 12 -7.99 -10.05 -6.34
N GLU A 13 -7.07 -11.01 -6.33
CA GLU A 13 -7.19 -12.22 -5.50
C GLU A 13 -7.04 -11.89 -4.01
N VAL A 14 -7.83 -12.56 -3.19
CA VAL A 14 -7.84 -12.40 -1.73
C VAL A 14 -6.84 -13.37 -1.12
N LEU A 15 -5.94 -12.88 -0.29
CA LEU A 15 -5.03 -13.70 0.52
C LEU A 15 -5.77 -14.30 1.72
N PHE A 16 -6.50 -13.46 2.43
CA PHE A 16 -7.40 -13.85 3.52
C PHE A 16 -8.42 -12.73 3.79
N LYS A 17 -9.52 -13.07 4.45
CA LYS A 17 -10.63 -12.14 4.73
C LYS A 17 -10.67 -11.71 6.19
N GLU A 18 -11.20 -10.51 6.43
CA GLU A 18 -11.56 -10.04 7.77
C GLU A 18 -12.45 -11.06 8.48
N GLY A 19 -12.15 -11.32 9.75
CA GLY A 19 -12.90 -12.27 10.58
C GLY A 19 -12.48 -13.75 10.46
N GLU A 20 -11.66 -14.12 9.47
CA GLU A 20 -11.13 -15.49 9.37
C GLU A 20 -10.12 -15.79 10.49
N PRO A 21 -9.94 -17.06 10.88
CA PRO A 21 -8.88 -17.43 11.81
C PRO A 21 -7.50 -17.08 11.28
N GLY A 22 -6.63 -16.53 12.13
CA GLY A 22 -5.26 -16.20 11.75
C GLY A 22 -4.31 -17.36 12.04
N ASP A 23 -3.85 -18.07 11.02
CA ASP A 23 -2.94 -19.21 11.11
C ASP A 23 -1.53 -18.96 10.55
N SER A 24 -1.35 -17.87 9.83
CA SER A 24 -0.14 -17.58 9.05
C SER A 24 0.17 -16.09 8.96
N LEU A 25 1.42 -15.78 8.62
CA LEU A 25 1.92 -14.47 8.23
C LEU A 25 2.35 -14.53 6.77
N HIS A 26 2.13 -13.46 6.02
CA HIS A 26 2.56 -13.32 4.63
C HIS A 26 3.55 -12.15 4.51
N LEU A 27 4.80 -12.45 4.16
CA LEU A 27 5.79 -11.44 3.77
C LEU A 27 5.64 -11.19 2.28
N ILE A 28 5.37 -9.95 1.88
CA ILE A 28 5.22 -9.56 0.48
C ILE A 28 6.61 -9.50 -0.16
N ARG A 29 6.88 -10.43 -1.08
CA ARG A 29 8.16 -10.53 -1.78
C ARG A 29 8.19 -9.65 -3.03
N VAL A 30 7.11 -9.70 -3.81
CA VAL A 30 6.94 -8.96 -5.08
C VAL A 30 5.52 -8.45 -5.15
N GLY A 31 5.31 -7.29 -5.74
CA GLY A 31 4.00 -6.67 -5.89
C GLY A 31 3.55 -5.94 -4.64
N SER A 32 2.25 -5.93 -4.41
CA SER A 32 1.64 -5.16 -3.32
C SER A 32 0.22 -5.65 -3.02
N VAL A 33 -0.24 -5.36 -1.81
CA VAL A 33 -1.58 -5.71 -1.36
C VAL A 33 -2.31 -4.50 -0.80
N THR A 34 -3.63 -4.56 -0.77
CA THR A 34 -4.50 -3.65 -0.03
C THR A 34 -5.03 -4.33 1.21
N ALA A 35 -5.12 -3.58 2.30
CA ALA A 35 -5.87 -3.97 3.48
C ALA A 35 -7.19 -3.19 3.51
N SER A 36 -8.31 -3.90 3.55
CA SER A 36 -9.65 -3.31 3.60
C SER A 36 -10.45 -3.86 4.77
N ARG A 37 -11.42 -3.08 5.25
CA ARG A 37 -12.35 -3.46 6.31
C ARG A 37 -13.78 -3.14 5.90
N ASN A 38 -14.72 -3.92 6.43
CA ASN A 38 -16.13 -3.62 6.29
C ASN A 38 -16.55 -2.56 7.33
N ILE A 39 -16.97 -1.39 6.85
CA ILE A 39 -17.56 -0.33 7.67
C ILE A 39 -19.02 -0.21 7.27
N GLY A 40 -19.90 -0.82 8.06
CA GLY A 40 -21.30 -1.00 7.69
C GLY A 40 -21.43 -1.95 6.51
N GLU A 41 -22.06 -1.49 5.42
CA GLU A 41 -22.24 -2.27 4.18
C GLU A 41 -21.16 -2.04 3.11
N ARG A 42 -20.15 -1.22 3.41
CA ARG A 42 -19.09 -0.85 2.45
C ARG A 42 -17.74 -1.44 2.86
N GLU A 43 -17.05 -2.03 1.88
CA GLU A 43 -15.62 -2.37 2.02
C GLU A 43 -14.80 -1.10 1.77
N VAL A 44 -14.01 -0.69 2.78
CA VAL A 44 -13.16 0.50 2.73
C VAL A 44 -11.70 0.08 2.77
N VAL A 45 -10.92 0.54 1.79
CA VAL A 45 -9.48 0.32 1.76
C VAL A 45 -8.82 1.22 2.81
N MET A 46 -8.14 0.60 3.77
CA MET A 46 -7.47 1.27 4.89
C MET A 46 -6.01 1.58 4.58
N SER A 47 -5.34 0.71 3.83
CA SER A 47 -3.92 0.89 3.53
C SER A 47 -3.50 0.11 2.28
N TYR A 48 -2.40 0.57 1.69
CA TYR A 48 -1.67 -0.06 0.63
C TYR A 48 -0.30 -0.51 1.16
N ILE A 49 0.05 -1.78 0.94
CA ILE A 49 1.21 -2.40 1.56
C ILE A 49 2.11 -2.97 0.45
N PRO A 50 3.27 -2.36 0.19
CA PRO A 50 4.19 -2.78 -0.87
C PRO A 50 5.07 -3.96 -0.45
N ALA A 51 5.85 -4.46 -1.42
CA ALA A 51 6.90 -5.45 -1.18
C ALA A 51 7.87 -5.03 -0.06
N GLY A 52 8.44 -6.01 0.64
CA GLY A 52 9.29 -5.80 1.82
C GLY A 52 8.53 -5.64 3.14
N HIS A 53 7.20 -5.63 3.10
CA HIS A 53 6.33 -5.60 4.27
C HIS A 53 5.63 -6.94 4.46
N TYR A 54 5.01 -7.12 5.62
CA TYR A 54 4.26 -8.34 5.96
C TYR A 54 2.85 -7.99 6.44
N VAL A 55 1.95 -8.97 6.34
CA VAL A 55 0.54 -8.87 6.76
C VAL A 55 0.10 -10.14 7.49
N GLY A 56 -0.89 -10.00 8.38
CA GLY A 56 -1.46 -11.11 9.13
C GLY A 56 -0.86 -11.32 10.52
N GLU A 57 0.11 -10.51 10.92
CA GLU A 57 0.78 -10.56 12.23
C GLU A 57 -0.16 -10.27 13.40
N MET A 58 -1.15 -9.40 13.21
CA MET A 58 -2.05 -8.97 14.28
C MET A 58 -2.82 -10.15 14.86
N ALA A 59 -3.39 -10.99 14.00
CA ALA A 59 -4.14 -12.16 14.42
C ALA A 59 -3.27 -13.18 15.18
N LEU A 60 -2.00 -13.36 14.79
CA LEU A 60 -1.09 -14.29 15.42
C LEU A 60 -0.62 -13.85 16.82
N LEU A 61 -0.54 -12.54 17.06
CA LEU A 61 -0.04 -11.99 18.31
C LEU A 61 -1.14 -11.69 19.34
N SER A 62 -2.36 -11.47 18.89
CA SER A 62 -3.50 -11.21 19.76
C SER A 62 -4.45 -12.39 19.93
N ASP A 63 -4.17 -13.53 19.28
CA ASP A 63 -5.08 -14.68 19.18
C ASP A 63 -6.52 -14.27 18.77
N ALA A 64 -6.62 -13.24 17.93
CA ALA A 64 -7.86 -12.69 17.42
C ALA A 64 -8.06 -13.08 15.95
N PRO A 65 -9.27 -12.99 15.41
CA PRO A 65 -9.50 -13.13 13.96
C PRO A 65 -8.73 -12.10 13.15
N ARG A 66 -8.59 -12.34 11.83
CA ARG A 66 -8.02 -11.38 10.89
C ARG A 66 -8.70 -10.02 11.01
N SER A 67 -7.94 -8.96 11.23
CA SER A 67 -8.45 -7.60 11.46
C SER A 67 -8.87 -6.88 10.19
N ALA A 68 -8.48 -7.39 9.02
CA ALA A 68 -8.77 -6.82 7.71
C ALA A 68 -8.76 -7.89 6.63
N THR A 69 -9.43 -7.62 5.51
CA THR A 69 -9.30 -8.37 4.27
C THR A 69 -8.05 -7.92 3.54
N ILE A 70 -7.18 -8.87 3.17
CA ILE A 70 -5.99 -8.58 2.36
C ILE A 70 -6.21 -9.11 0.95
N ARG A 71 -6.01 -8.22 -0.02
CA ARG A 71 -6.21 -8.48 -1.44
C ARG A 71 -4.98 -8.05 -2.23
N ALA A 72 -4.54 -8.85 -3.19
CA ALA A 72 -3.48 -8.48 -4.12
C ALA A 72 -3.92 -7.28 -4.98
N ALA A 73 -3.23 -6.16 -4.88
CA ALA A 73 -3.49 -4.98 -5.70
C ALA A 73 -3.02 -5.18 -7.14
N VAL A 74 -1.93 -5.89 -7.30
CA VAL A 74 -1.30 -6.30 -8.56
C VAL A 74 -0.91 -7.77 -8.45
N ARG A 75 -0.29 -8.34 -9.47
CA ARG A 75 0.30 -9.68 -9.33
C ARG A 75 1.32 -9.67 -8.19
N THR A 76 1.07 -10.47 -7.17
CA THR A 76 1.82 -10.46 -5.90
C THR A 76 2.35 -11.84 -5.58
N GLU A 77 3.59 -11.89 -5.09
CA GLU A 77 4.17 -13.10 -4.52
C GLU A 77 4.44 -12.87 -3.03
N THR A 78 4.04 -13.81 -2.21
CA THR A 78 4.28 -13.77 -0.76
C THR A 78 5.06 -14.99 -0.30
N ILE A 79 5.80 -14.81 0.79
CA ILE A 79 6.34 -15.92 1.57
C ILE A 79 5.39 -16.10 2.74
N ARG A 80 4.61 -17.20 2.71
CA ARG A 80 3.73 -17.61 3.79
C ARG A 80 4.54 -18.34 4.86
N LEU A 81 4.42 -17.89 6.09
CA LEU A 81 5.01 -18.49 7.28
C LEU A 81 3.91 -18.92 8.25
N GLU A 82 3.95 -20.18 8.68
CA GLU A 82 2.99 -20.70 9.65
C GLU A 82 3.09 -19.97 10.99
N GLY A 83 1.96 -19.78 11.67
CA GLY A 83 1.87 -19.01 12.91
C GLY A 83 2.76 -19.56 14.03
N ASP A 84 2.85 -20.87 14.19
CA ASP A 84 3.72 -21.48 15.20
C ASP A 84 5.21 -21.23 14.92
N ALA A 85 5.60 -21.28 13.64
CA ALA A 85 6.96 -20.96 13.22
C ALA A 85 7.29 -19.48 13.49
N PHE A 86 6.35 -18.59 13.23
CA PHE A 86 6.49 -17.16 13.52
C PHE A 86 6.58 -16.88 15.02
N LYS A 87 5.71 -17.50 15.85
CA LYS A 87 5.76 -17.38 17.32
C LYS A 87 7.08 -17.87 17.89
N THR A 88 7.60 -18.99 17.37
CA THR A 88 8.92 -19.52 17.75
C THR A 88 10.04 -18.54 17.42
N LEU A 89 10.04 -17.99 16.19
CA LEU A 89 11.02 -17.00 15.76
C LEU A 89 11.03 -15.75 16.65
N LEU A 90 9.84 -15.26 17.04
CA LEU A 90 9.71 -14.12 17.94
C LEU A 90 10.19 -14.43 19.38
N ALA A 91 10.05 -15.68 19.83
CA ALA A 91 10.55 -16.11 21.13
C ALA A 91 12.09 -16.15 21.16
N GLU A 92 12.71 -16.58 20.05
CA GLU A 92 14.16 -16.67 19.91
C GLU A 92 14.83 -15.32 19.66
N GLN A 93 14.09 -14.32 19.09
CA GLN A 93 14.63 -13.03 18.70
C GLN A 93 13.87 -11.84 19.34
N PRO A 94 14.26 -11.41 20.56
CA PRO A 94 13.56 -10.33 21.28
C PRO A 94 13.54 -8.98 20.53
N GLU A 95 14.55 -8.71 19.71
CA GLU A 95 14.62 -7.47 18.93
C GLU A 95 13.55 -7.45 17.82
N LEU A 96 13.42 -8.56 17.08
CA LEU A 96 12.37 -8.72 16.07
C LEU A 96 10.98 -8.59 16.72
N ARG A 97 10.78 -9.17 17.89
CA ARG A 97 9.53 -9.05 18.64
C ARG A 97 9.18 -7.59 18.95
N ARG A 98 10.16 -6.78 19.40
CA ARG A 98 9.95 -5.33 19.65
C ARG A 98 9.59 -4.57 18.40
N GLN A 99 10.25 -4.84 17.28
CA GLN A 99 9.95 -4.20 15.99
C GLN A 99 8.54 -4.53 15.51
N VAL A 100 8.14 -5.78 15.58
CA VAL A 100 6.79 -6.22 15.19
C VAL A 100 5.72 -5.57 16.07
N GLN A 101 5.91 -5.58 17.40
CA GLN A 101 4.99 -4.93 18.34
C GLN A 101 4.86 -3.42 18.09
N GLY A 102 5.97 -2.75 17.79
CA GLY A 102 5.97 -1.32 17.45
C GLY A 102 5.15 -1.01 16.20
N ARG A 103 5.28 -1.83 15.16
CA ARG A 103 4.47 -1.69 13.93
C ARG A 103 2.98 -1.91 14.17
N ILE A 104 2.61 -2.90 14.96
CA ILE A 104 1.19 -3.14 15.30
C ILE A 104 0.58 -1.92 15.98
N GLN A 105 1.30 -1.31 16.92
CA GLN A 105 0.80 -0.10 17.57
C GLN A 105 0.65 1.08 16.60
N GLN A 106 1.52 1.18 15.60
CA GLN A 106 1.39 2.18 14.54
C GLN A 106 0.19 1.89 13.65
N HIS A 107 -0.02 0.64 13.21
CA HIS A 107 -1.18 0.24 12.41
C HIS A 107 -2.50 0.52 13.15
N ILE A 108 -2.61 0.15 14.42
CA ILE A 108 -3.81 0.43 15.22
C ILE A 108 -4.11 1.94 15.28
N LYS A 109 -3.09 2.78 15.47
CA LYS A 109 -3.26 4.24 15.49
C LYS A 109 -3.67 4.80 14.13
N GLN A 110 -3.12 4.26 13.04
CA GLN A 110 -3.48 4.66 11.67
C GLN A 110 -4.90 4.23 11.32
N ASP A 111 -5.30 3.01 11.68
CA ASP A 111 -6.66 2.50 11.45
C ASP A 111 -7.72 3.34 12.17
N ILE A 112 -7.45 3.76 13.41
CA ILE A 112 -8.35 4.67 14.15
C ILE A 112 -8.43 6.05 13.46
N GLY A 113 -7.30 6.55 12.94
CA GLY A 113 -7.25 7.81 12.19
C GLY A 113 -8.03 7.75 10.88
N MET A 114 -7.89 6.65 10.14
CA MET A 114 -8.52 6.44 8.83
C MET A 114 -10.02 6.11 8.93
N ALA A 115 -10.45 5.41 9.99
CA ALA A 115 -11.88 5.16 10.22
C ALA A 115 -12.69 6.46 10.35
N ASN A 116 -12.02 7.57 10.72
CA ASN A 116 -12.60 8.89 10.79
C ASN A 116 -12.43 9.74 9.50
N GLN A 117 -11.76 9.20 8.47
CA GLN A 117 -11.54 9.85 7.18
C GLN A 117 -11.80 8.85 6.03
N PRO A 118 -13.09 8.59 5.70
CA PRO A 118 -13.47 7.62 4.65
C PRO A 118 -12.91 7.98 3.26
N ASP A 119 -12.60 9.24 2.99
CA ASP A 119 -12.08 9.71 1.71
C ASP A 119 -10.68 9.16 1.37
N THR A 120 -9.86 8.81 2.37
CA THR A 120 -8.50 8.31 2.14
C THR A 120 -8.50 6.93 1.47
N GLY A 121 -9.41 6.03 1.87
CA GLY A 121 -9.56 4.71 1.25
C GLY A 121 -10.00 4.80 -0.20
N ASP A 122 -10.87 5.74 -0.52
CA ASP A 122 -11.35 5.98 -1.88
C ASP A 122 -10.21 6.53 -2.79
N VAL A 123 -9.34 7.40 -2.26
CA VAL A 123 -8.13 7.88 -2.96
C VAL A 123 -7.18 6.73 -3.25
N ILE A 124 -6.90 5.86 -2.29
CA ILE A 124 -6.03 4.69 -2.49
C ILE A 124 -6.62 3.77 -3.56
N SER A 125 -7.90 3.48 -3.49
CA SER A 125 -8.59 2.64 -4.48
C SER A 125 -8.52 3.26 -5.87
N PHE A 126 -8.70 4.57 -5.99
CA PHE A 126 -8.56 5.31 -7.24
C PHE A 126 -7.14 5.18 -7.81
N LEU A 127 -6.09 5.39 -7.00
CA LEU A 127 -4.69 5.27 -7.44
C LEU A 127 -4.36 3.87 -7.95
N ILE A 128 -4.88 2.82 -7.28
CA ILE A 128 -4.70 1.42 -7.72
C ILE A 128 -5.38 1.19 -9.07
N GLN A 129 -6.61 1.67 -9.26
CA GLN A 129 -7.36 1.56 -10.52
C GLN A 129 -6.64 2.26 -11.69
N GLN A 130 -5.86 3.31 -11.40
CA GLN A 130 -5.02 3.99 -12.39
C GLN A 130 -3.70 3.23 -12.67
N GLY A 131 -3.51 2.03 -12.11
CA GLY A 131 -2.29 1.23 -12.29
C GLY A 131 -1.07 1.79 -11.56
N LEU A 132 -1.28 2.64 -10.56
CA LEU A 132 -0.21 3.24 -9.76
C LEU A 132 0.21 2.38 -8.56
N GLY A 133 -0.40 1.22 -8.41
CA GLY A 133 -0.13 0.30 -7.30
C GLY A 133 1.29 -0.26 -7.23
N GLU A 134 2.05 -0.23 -8.32
CA GLU A 134 3.46 -0.66 -8.35
C GLU A 134 4.44 0.52 -8.51
N ALA A 135 3.93 1.74 -8.65
CA ALA A 135 4.78 2.89 -8.83
C ALA A 135 5.53 3.25 -7.54
N THR A 136 6.86 3.35 -7.62
CA THR A 136 7.70 3.78 -6.49
C THR A 136 7.65 5.29 -6.29
N ASP A 137 7.43 6.02 -7.40
CA ASP A 137 7.35 7.48 -7.42
C ASP A 137 6.17 7.91 -8.29
N VAL A 138 5.26 8.69 -7.73
CA VAL A 138 4.08 9.23 -8.40
C VAL A 138 3.97 10.71 -8.11
N LEU A 139 3.78 11.52 -9.15
CA LEU A 139 3.40 12.91 -8.98
C LEU A 139 1.88 12.98 -8.75
N LEU A 140 1.48 13.50 -7.61
CA LEU A 140 0.09 13.83 -7.30
C LEU A 140 -0.02 15.33 -7.14
N ILE A 141 -1.07 15.92 -7.70
CA ILE A 141 -1.37 17.35 -7.59
C ILE A 141 -2.64 17.49 -6.76
N ASP A 142 -2.56 18.22 -5.66
CA ASP A 142 -3.75 18.66 -4.94
C ASP A 142 -4.31 19.90 -5.65
N GLU A 143 -5.41 19.72 -6.37
CA GLU A 143 -6.08 20.77 -7.14
C GLU A 143 -6.60 21.92 -6.27
N SER A 144 -6.83 21.67 -4.97
CA SER A 144 -7.26 22.70 -4.03
C SER A 144 -6.12 23.67 -3.65
N LEU A 145 -4.87 23.20 -3.77
CA LEU A 145 -3.65 23.96 -3.46
C LEU A 145 -2.91 24.41 -4.73
N CYS A 146 -3.23 23.82 -5.87
CA CYS A 146 -2.54 24.09 -7.14
C CYS A 146 -2.87 25.49 -7.68
N VAL A 147 -1.88 26.35 -7.76
CA VAL A 147 -2.00 27.72 -8.27
C VAL A 147 -1.81 27.80 -9.80
N ARG A 148 -1.67 26.67 -10.50
CA ARG A 148 -1.52 26.56 -11.95
C ARG A 148 -0.36 27.39 -12.53
N CYS A 149 0.77 27.40 -11.84
CA CYS A 149 1.96 28.16 -12.23
C CYS A 149 2.83 27.48 -13.31
N ASP A 150 2.51 26.23 -13.69
CA ASP A 150 3.17 25.39 -14.68
C ASP A 150 4.67 25.11 -14.38
N GLN A 151 5.11 25.33 -13.13
CA GLN A 151 6.50 25.08 -12.73
C GLN A 151 6.88 23.58 -12.84
N CYS A 152 5.92 22.67 -12.58
CA CYS A 152 6.14 21.23 -12.73
C CYS A 152 6.43 20.84 -14.19
N GLU A 153 5.73 21.42 -15.16
CA GLU A 153 5.98 21.20 -16.60
C GLU A 153 7.29 21.84 -17.06
N LYS A 154 7.59 23.05 -16.59
CA LYS A 154 8.85 23.74 -16.89
C LYS A 154 10.05 22.95 -16.35
N ALA A 155 10.00 22.48 -15.12
CA ALA A 155 11.07 21.66 -14.53
C ALA A 155 11.23 20.34 -15.30
N CYS A 156 10.14 19.72 -15.76
CA CYS A 156 10.19 18.55 -16.62
C CYS A 156 10.84 18.87 -17.97
N ALA A 157 10.50 19.99 -18.59
CA ALA A 157 11.06 20.43 -19.86
C ALA A 157 12.58 20.72 -19.76
N GLU A 158 13.03 21.32 -18.68
CA GLU A 158 14.46 21.58 -18.43
C GLU A 158 15.29 20.30 -18.40
N THR A 159 14.76 19.21 -17.85
CA THR A 159 15.43 17.90 -17.82
C THR A 159 15.32 17.13 -19.13
N HIS A 160 14.44 17.54 -20.04
CA HIS A 160 14.12 16.84 -21.29
C HIS A 160 14.33 17.70 -22.56
N ASN A 161 15.44 18.42 -22.61
CA ASN A 161 15.84 19.21 -23.77
C ASN A 161 14.77 20.23 -24.24
N GLY A 162 14.09 20.87 -23.30
CA GLY A 162 13.08 21.88 -23.56
C GLY A 162 11.68 21.38 -23.89
N THR A 163 11.45 20.06 -23.83
CA THR A 163 10.12 19.48 -24.10
C THR A 163 9.59 18.82 -22.83
N SER A 164 8.50 19.35 -22.27
CA SER A 164 7.83 18.70 -21.15
C SER A 164 7.25 17.34 -21.57
N ARG A 165 7.51 16.33 -20.77
CA ARG A 165 6.86 15.02 -20.86
C ARG A 165 5.80 14.84 -19.76
N LEU A 166 5.53 15.89 -19.02
CA LEU A 166 4.46 16.02 -18.06
C LEU A 166 3.39 16.91 -18.67
N ASP A 167 2.16 16.41 -18.70
CA ASP A 167 0.96 17.18 -19.01
C ASP A 167 0.15 17.28 -17.72
N ARG A 168 0.14 18.46 -17.12
CA ARG A 168 -0.51 18.74 -15.84
C ARG A 168 -2.05 18.69 -15.96
N GLU A 169 -2.58 18.99 -17.12
CA GLU A 169 -4.04 19.05 -17.34
C GLU A 169 -4.61 17.70 -17.76
N ALA A 170 -3.77 16.81 -18.31
CA ALA A 170 -4.18 15.49 -18.73
C ALA A 170 -4.05 14.47 -17.60
N GLY A 171 -5.02 13.58 -17.51
CA GLY A 171 -5.07 12.51 -16.54
C GLY A 171 -6.32 12.53 -15.66
N PRO A 172 -6.52 11.49 -14.87
CA PRO A 172 -7.70 11.36 -14.02
C PRO A 172 -7.61 12.19 -12.75
N THR A 173 -8.76 12.65 -12.27
CA THR A 173 -8.89 13.34 -10.97
C THR A 173 -9.93 12.63 -10.12
N PHE A 174 -9.63 12.48 -8.83
CA PHE A 174 -10.56 12.00 -7.82
C PHE A 174 -10.57 12.98 -6.63
N ALA A 175 -11.72 13.54 -6.32
CA ALA A 175 -11.86 14.62 -5.35
C ALA A 175 -10.90 15.79 -5.69
N SER A 176 -9.97 16.14 -4.78
CA SER A 176 -8.94 17.15 -5.04
C SER A 176 -7.62 16.58 -5.56
N VAL A 177 -7.49 15.25 -5.66
CA VAL A 177 -6.25 14.59 -6.08
C VAL A 177 -6.25 14.34 -7.58
N HIS A 178 -5.35 14.99 -8.29
CA HIS A 178 -5.13 14.83 -9.72
C HIS A 178 -3.84 14.04 -9.98
N VAL A 179 -3.92 13.08 -10.91
CA VAL A 179 -2.77 12.29 -11.38
C VAL A 179 -2.43 12.76 -12.79
N PRO A 180 -1.45 13.65 -12.97
CA PRO A 180 -1.09 14.15 -14.27
C PRO A 180 -0.50 13.06 -15.16
N THR A 181 -0.69 13.18 -16.47
CA THR A 181 -0.03 12.28 -17.41
C THR A 181 1.45 12.61 -17.47
N SER A 182 2.29 11.64 -17.15
CA SER A 182 3.74 11.80 -17.15
C SER A 182 4.46 10.59 -17.72
N CYS A 183 5.66 10.83 -18.26
CA CYS A 183 6.59 9.78 -18.62
C CYS A 183 7.13 9.13 -17.33
N ARG A 184 6.94 7.82 -17.18
CA ARG A 184 7.36 7.05 -15.99
C ARG A 184 8.80 6.53 -16.08
N HIS A 185 9.63 7.08 -16.98
CA HIS A 185 10.98 6.60 -17.28
C HIS A 185 12.10 7.55 -16.82
N CYS A 186 11.83 8.50 -15.93
CA CYS A 186 12.87 9.38 -15.40
C CYS A 186 13.64 8.68 -14.29
N GLU A 187 14.92 8.41 -14.50
CA GLU A 187 15.83 7.87 -13.48
C GLU A 187 16.15 8.89 -12.35
N HIS A 188 15.83 10.18 -12.55
CA HIS A 188 16.04 11.24 -11.59
C HIS A 188 14.75 12.02 -11.36
N THR A 189 14.06 11.72 -10.28
CA THR A 189 12.97 12.54 -9.76
C THR A 189 13.54 13.79 -9.11
N MET A 190 13.80 14.82 -9.90
CA MET A 190 14.24 16.14 -9.41
C MET A 190 13.07 17.06 -9.09
N ILE A 191 12.00 16.55 -8.49
CA ILE A 191 10.93 17.38 -7.92
C ILE A 191 10.86 17.06 -6.42
N ARG A 192 11.88 17.55 -5.69
CA ARG A 192 11.80 17.77 -4.25
C ARG A 192 11.67 19.27 -4.03
N GLN A 193 10.47 19.73 -3.82
CA GLN A 193 10.21 20.97 -3.03
C GLN A 193 8.93 20.77 -2.25
#